data_de87d9fd2dfff9af82fb843dee45db6b
#
_entry.id   de87d9fd2dfff9af82fb843dee45db6b
#
_cell.length_a   1.000
_cell.length_b   1.000
_cell.length_c   1.000
_cell.angle_alpha   90.00
_cell.angle_beta   90.00
_cell.angle_gamma   90.00
#
_symmetry.space_group_name_H-M   'P 1'
#
loop_
_entity.id
_entity.type
_entity.pdbx_description
1 polymer ?
#
loop_
_entity_poly.entity_id
_entity_poly.type
_entity_poly.pdbx_seq_one_letter_code
_entity_poly.pdbx_strand_id
1 'polypeptide(L)'
;MKFDSTLVNVDGKEIVIVAVDTNFFSLPQEQKGELVRGFFECFHKPIVLMAVNPQGDMQYFGRPDLTNLVATLKFGEFEWTTNEIAD
;
A
#
# COMPACT_ATOMS: atom_id res chain seq x y z
N MET A 1 -5.69 10.48 10.54
CA MET A 1 -5.59 9.05 10.18
C MET A 1 -4.14 8.62 10.25
N LYS A 2 -3.88 7.53 10.94
CA LYS A 2 -2.52 6.96 11.04
C LYS A 2 -2.42 5.72 10.16
N PHE A 3 -1.27 5.56 9.54
CA PHE A 3 -1.00 4.39 8.70
C PHE A 3 0.50 4.11 8.67
N ASP A 4 0.85 2.87 8.41
CA ASP A 4 2.24 2.47 8.23
C ASP A 4 2.57 2.41 6.75
N SER A 5 3.75 2.86 6.39
CA SER A 5 4.21 2.83 5.01
C SER A 5 5.70 2.49 4.94
N THR A 6 6.11 2.01 3.78
CA THR A 6 7.52 1.77 3.50
C THR A 6 7.79 2.12 2.04
N LEU A 7 8.97 2.68 1.78
CA LEU A 7 9.42 2.98 0.43
C LEU A 7 10.35 1.86 -0.03
N VAL A 8 10.03 1.26 -1.16
CA VAL A 8 10.86 0.20 -1.74
C VAL A 8 11.30 0.59 -3.15
N ASN A 9 12.45 0.09 -3.56
CA ASN A 9 12.95 0.28 -4.92
C ASN A 9 13.00 -1.10 -5.58
N VAL A 10 12.21 -1.30 -6.62
CA VAL A 10 12.15 -2.56 -7.36
C VAL A 10 12.40 -2.27 -8.84
N ASP A 11 13.48 -2.85 -9.37
CA ASP A 11 13.87 -2.68 -10.77
C ASP A 11 13.98 -1.20 -11.17
N GLY A 12 14.51 -0.38 -10.26
CA GLY A 12 14.69 1.05 -10.50
C GLY A 12 13.44 1.89 -10.28
N LYS A 13 12.34 1.28 -9.87
CA LYS A 13 11.09 2.00 -9.56
C LYS A 13 10.91 2.15 -8.06
N GLU A 14 10.66 3.38 -7.62
CA GLU A 14 10.33 3.63 -6.23
C GLU A 14 8.83 3.48 -6.03
N ILE A 15 8.44 2.62 -5.10
CA ILE A 15 7.03 2.32 -4.81
C ILE A 15 6.81 2.51 -3.31
N VAL A 16 5.74 3.21 -2.94
CA VAL A 16 5.33 3.34 -1.55
C VAL A 16 4.27 2.27 -1.28
N ILE A 17 4.54 1.41 -0.30
CA ILE A 17 3.60 0.39 0.14
C ILE A 17 2.95 0.90 1.42
N VAL A 18 1.62 1.01 1.43
CA VAL A 18 0.86 1.47 2.58
C VAL A 18 0.10 0.29 3.17
N ALA A 19 0.36 0.00 4.45
CA ALA A 19 -0.36 -1.04 5.16
C ALA A 19 -1.72 -0.51 5.61
N VAL A 20 -2.78 -1.22 5.25
CA VAL A 20 -4.16 -0.85 5.59
C VAL A 20 -4.85 -2.03 6.28
N ASP A 21 -5.96 -1.74 6.94
CA ASP A 21 -6.81 -2.78 7.53
C ASP A 21 -7.48 -3.59 6.42
N THR A 22 -7.74 -4.89 6.69
CA THR A 22 -8.43 -5.75 5.73
C THR A 22 -9.81 -5.22 5.36
N ASN A 23 -10.45 -4.47 6.26
CA ASN A 23 -11.74 -3.84 5.97
C ASN A 23 -11.67 -2.91 4.75
N PHE A 24 -10.50 -2.38 4.43
CA PHE A 24 -10.31 -1.57 3.23
C PHE A 24 -10.75 -2.32 1.97
N PHE A 25 -10.47 -3.62 1.88
CA PHE A 25 -10.77 -4.41 0.69
C PHE A 25 -12.26 -4.70 0.53
N SER A 26 -13.07 -4.43 1.57
CA SER A 26 -14.52 -4.51 1.51
C SER A 26 -15.18 -3.24 1.00
N LEU A 27 -14.42 -2.16 0.83
CA LEU A 27 -14.95 -0.90 0.35
C LEU A 27 -15.29 -0.96 -1.15
N PRO A 28 -16.25 -0.13 -1.61
CA PRO A 28 -16.51 0.01 -3.03
C PRO A 28 -15.25 0.44 -3.79
N GLN A 29 -15.16 0.03 -5.05
CA GLN A 29 -13.99 0.30 -5.90
C GLN A 29 -13.68 1.80 -5.98
N GLU A 30 -14.70 2.65 -6.04
CA GLU A 30 -14.51 4.10 -6.10
C GLU A 30 -13.83 4.64 -4.86
N GLN A 31 -14.23 4.17 -3.67
CA GLN A 31 -13.62 4.62 -2.43
C GLN A 31 -12.18 4.15 -2.31
N LYS A 32 -11.90 2.92 -2.75
CA LYS A 32 -10.52 2.42 -2.76
C LYS A 32 -9.64 3.27 -3.66
N GLY A 33 -10.14 3.63 -4.84
CA GLY A 33 -9.41 4.48 -5.77
C GLY A 33 -9.14 5.87 -5.22
N GLU A 34 -10.10 6.45 -4.51
CA GLU A 34 -9.93 7.77 -3.88
C GLU A 34 -8.84 7.74 -2.80
N LEU A 35 -8.78 6.67 -2.01
CA LEU A 35 -7.76 6.53 -0.98
C LEU A 35 -6.36 6.40 -1.61
N VAL A 36 -6.23 5.61 -2.68
CA VAL A 36 -4.96 5.50 -3.40
C VAL A 36 -4.53 6.86 -3.94
N ARG A 37 -5.47 7.63 -4.49
CA ARG A 37 -5.18 8.98 -4.99
C ARG A 37 -4.71 9.88 -3.87
N GLY A 38 -5.36 9.83 -2.70
CA GLY A 38 -4.95 10.63 -1.54
C GLY A 38 -3.54 10.30 -1.10
N PHE A 39 -3.17 9.04 -1.04
CA PHE A 39 -1.81 8.64 -0.70
C PHE A 39 -0.82 9.08 -1.78
N PHE A 40 -1.18 8.98 -3.06
CA PHE A 40 -0.34 9.46 -4.15
C PHE A 40 -0.06 10.96 -4.01
N GLU A 41 -1.06 11.75 -3.65
CA GLU A 41 -0.88 13.20 -3.45
C GLU A 41 0.05 13.49 -2.28
N CYS A 42 0.05 12.65 -1.24
CA CYS A 42 0.95 12.81 -0.10
C CYS A 42 2.39 12.47 -0.44
N PHE A 43 2.62 11.40 -1.18
CA PHE A 43 3.95 10.88 -1.42
C PHE A 43 4.53 11.26 -2.78
N HIS A 44 3.69 11.58 -3.76
CA HIS A 44 4.07 11.85 -5.16
C HIS A 44 4.85 10.70 -5.78
N LYS A 45 4.51 9.47 -5.41
CA LYS A 45 5.13 8.24 -5.88
C LYS A 45 4.05 7.18 -6.09
N PRO A 46 4.32 6.18 -6.95
CA PRO A 46 3.37 5.06 -7.11
C PRO A 46 3.03 4.42 -5.76
N ILE A 47 1.76 4.10 -5.56
CA ILE A 47 1.24 3.59 -4.29
C ILE A 47 0.69 2.17 -4.50
N VAL A 48 1.03 1.26 -3.59
CA VAL A 48 0.40 -0.05 -3.48
C VAL A 48 -0.13 -0.19 -2.05
N LEU A 49 -1.40 -0.52 -1.91
CA LEU A 49 -1.99 -0.80 -0.61
C LEU A 49 -1.86 -2.29 -0.30
N MET A 50 -1.57 -2.59 0.95
CA MET A 50 -1.36 -3.96 1.40
C MET A 50 -2.12 -4.21 2.70
N ALA A 51 -2.73 -5.39 2.82
CA ALA A 51 -3.31 -5.86 4.07
C ALA A 51 -3.04 -7.35 4.23
N VAL A 52 -3.06 -7.80 5.49
CA VAL A 52 -2.95 -9.23 5.80
C VAL A 52 -4.33 -9.67 6.28
N ASN A 53 -4.92 -10.68 5.60
CA ASN A 53 -6.23 -11.18 5.98
C ASN A 53 -6.14 -12.09 7.23
N PRO A 54 -7.27 -12.47 7.86
CA PRO A 54 -7.24 -13.31 9.06
C PRO A 54 -6.57 -14.67 8.86
N GLN A 55 -6.48 -15.16 7.64
CA GLN A 55 -5.79 -16.42 7.33
C GLN A 55 -4.28 -16.24 7.17
N GLY A 56 -3.78 -15.00 7.23
CA GLY A 56 -2.36 -14.73 7.07
C GLY A 56 -1.92 -14.45 5.65
N ASP A 57 -2.86 -14.41 4.70
CA ASP A 57 -2.52 -14.13 3.30
C ASP A 57 -2.43 -12.63 3.05
N MET A 58 -1.48 -12.26 2.20
CA MET A 58 -1.29 -10.87 1.81
C MET A 58 -2.22 -10.48 0.67
N GLN A 59 -2.87 -9.33 0.81
CA GLN A 59 -3.75 -8.77 -0.21
C GLN A 59 -3.18 -7.43 -0.66
N TYR A 60 -3.23 -7.18 -1.98
CA TYR A 60 -2.68 -5.95 -2.57
C TYR A 60 -3.74 -5.24 -3.39
N PHE A 61 -3.68 -3.91 -3.40
CA PHE A 61 -4.53 -3.07 -4.25
C PHE A 61 -3.68 -1.99 -4.89
N GLY A 62 -3.77 -1.88 -6.22
CA GLY A 62 -3.04 -0.90 -7.00
C GLY A 62 -2.96 -1.33 -8.46
N ARG A 63 -2.11 -0.69 -9.24
CA ARG A 63 -1.92 -1.07 -10.64
C ARG A 63 -1.34 -2.50 -10.71
N PRO A 64 -1.83 -3.33 -11.63
CA PRO A 64 -1.36 -4.73 -11.71
C PRO A 64 0.15 -4.87 -11.91
N ASP A 65 0.78 -3.99 -12.66
CA ASP A 65 2.23 -4.02 -12.86
C ASP A 65 2.97 -3.79 -11.54
N LEU A 66 2.48 -2.89 -10.70
CA LEU A 66 3.08 -2.59 -9.41
C LEU A 66 2.82 -3.69 -8.40
N THR A 67 1.58 -4.20 -8.31
CA THR A 67 1.25 -5.27 -7.36
C THR A 67 2.02 -6.55 -7.66
N ASN A 68 2.26 -6.85 -8.93
CA ASN A 68 3.06 -8.01 -9.32
C ASN A 68 4.51 -7.87 -8.85
N LEU A 69 5.10 -6.67 -8.95
CA LEU A 69 6.45 -6.43 -8.46
C LEU A 69 6.51 -6.56 -6.94
N VAL A 70 5.55 -5.96 -6.24
CA VAL A 70 5.51 -5.97 -4.78
C VAL A 70 5.31 -7.38 -4.24
N ALA A 71 4.52 -8.21 -4.92
CA ALA A 71 4.24 -9.57 -4.48
C ALA A 71 5.49 -10.46 -4.45
N THR A 72 6.56 -10.08 -5.14
CA THR A 72 7.82 -10.84 -5.13
C THR A 72 8.73 -10.47 -3.95
N LEU A 73 8.38 -9.44 -3.18
CA LEU A 73 9.23 -8.93 -2.11
C LEU A 73 8.97 -9.66 -0.78
N LYS A 74 9.99 -9.62 0.10
CA LYS A 74 9.90 -10.22 1.44
C LYS A 74 9.63 -9.11 2.45
N PHE A 75 8.42 -9.08 3.01
CA PHE A 75 7.98 -7.98 3.87
C PHE A 75 8.69 -7.91 5.22
N GLY A 76 9.29 -8.99 5.67
CA GLY A 76 10.05 -8.98 6.92
C GLY A 76 11.33 -8.15 6.88
N GLU A 77 11.78 -7.76 5.69
CA GLU A 77 13.01 -6.97 5.50
C GLU A 77 12.73 -5.47 5.39
N PHE A 78 11.47 -5.04 5.44
CA PHE A 78 11.12 -3.64 5.24
C PHE A 78 11.14 -2.86 6.55
N GLU A 79 11.59 -1.61 6.46
CA GLU A 79 11.46 -0.66 7.56
C GLU A 79 10.16 0.11 7.40
N TRP A 80 9.22 -0.14 8.31
CA TRP A 80 7.93 0.52 8.31
C TRP A 80 7.99 1.82 9.10
N THR A 81 7.38 2.86 8.56
CA THR A 81 7.27 4.17 9.21
C THR A 81 5.80 4.46 9.44
N THR A 82 5.47 4.87 10.66
CA THR A 82 4.11 5.30 10.97
C THR A 82 3.94 6.75 10.55
N ASN A 83 2.90 7.01 9.75
CA ASN A 83 2.59 8.34 9.23
C ASN A 83 1.22 8.77 9.74
N GLU A 84 1.01 10.08 9.76
CA GLU A 84 -0.28 10.66 10.15
C GLU A 84 -0.70 11.68 9.10
N ILE A 85 -1.93 11.52 8.61
CA ILE A 85 -2.54 12.48 7.68
C ILE A 85 -3.60 13.26 8.46
N ALA A 86 -3.55 14.58 8.37
CA ALA A 86 -4.58 15.44 8.95
C ALA A 86 -5.90 15.22 8.22
N ASP A 87 -6.96 15.07 8.98
CA ASP A 87 -8.30 14.89 8.43
C ASP A 87 -8.89 16.23 7.93
#